data_148487ac9f908011d39777a6d10bd657
#
_entry.id   148487ac9f908011d39777a6d10bd657
#
_cell.length_a   1.000
_cell.length_b   1.000
_cell.length_c   1.000
_cell.angle_alpha   90.00
_cell.angle_beta   90.00
_cell.angle_gamma   90.00
#
_symmetry.space_group_name_H-M   'P 1'
#
loop_
_entity.id
_entity.type
_entity.pdbx_description
1 polymer ?
#
loop_
_entity_poly.entity_id
_entity_poly.type
_entity_poly.pdbx_seq_one_letter_code
_entity_poly.pdbx_strand_id
1 'polypeptide(L)'
;MNLGIATLGVLSLVMGLLVSVAAASGVGLQAQNEALFQQMASTFGYTPEQMARIRAIFQASGRMGQGNPAITRRPLSTEQCRARLEREGVSYNNPRFEKICGSKFMAPLYDPATEQPEDATVCIDQFEFPNIPCTYPVVWTRAREAAEVCAALGKRMCDAHEWEGACAGQLTPPDYAFRSEGAETGESAFRRMRVQHNARHSGSKTWSYGPAYQSGVCGTGSSKNAGCNGGAWDHCGSNTFPSGSFPGCRSSLGVYDVNGNAAEHMNLPTTPGEMASRGSTSLGYTEMKGSWFVWDKIRAHEDWCRWRAPYWHGSRVMSADSHANYHLGFRCCKSTGKL
;
A
#
# COMPACT_ATOMS: atom_id res chain seq x y z
N MET A 1 -31.92 -87.31 27.24
CA MET A 1 -32.35 -85.92 27.56
C MET A 1 -31.14 -85.03 27.64
N ASN A 2 -30.79 -84.33 26.57
CA ASN A 2 -29.71 -83.40 26.55
C ASN A 2 -30.26 -82.08 26.05
N LEU A 3 -30.26 -81.08 26.93
CA LEU A 3 -30.59 -79.71 26.58
C LEU A 3 -29.38 -79.06 25.99
N GLY A 4 -29.47 -78.55 24.74
CA GLY A 4 -28.50 -77.72 24.11
C GLY A 4 -28.76 -76.25 24.47
N ILE A 5 -27.75 -75.56 24.96
CA ILE A 5 -27.78 -74.15 25.21
C ILE A 5 -27.26 -73.40 23.97
N ALA A 6 -28.14 -72.60 23.36
CA ALA A 6 -27.77 -71.75 22.25
C ALA A 6 -27.21 -70.42 22.79
N THR A 7 -25.98 -70.13 22.50
CA THR A 7 -25.29 -68.80 22.77
C THR A 7 -25.58 -67.84 21.63
N LEU A 8 -26.33 -66.76 21.90
CA LEU A 8 -26.48 -65.62 21.01
C LEU A 8 -25.25 -64.75 21.07
N GLY A 9 -24.53 -64.70 19.99
CA GLY A 9 -23.45 -63.72 19.81
C GLY A 9 -23.99 -62.34 19.43
N VAL A 10 -23.77 -61.34 20.27
CA VAL A 10 -24.07 -59.96 19.96
C VAL A 10 -22.95 -59.38 19.11
N LEU A 11 -23.24 -59.11 17.84
CA LEU A 11 -22.32 -58.42 16.94
C LEU A 11 -22.42 -56.91 17.16
N SER A 12 -21.49 -56.32 17.90
CA SER A 12 -21.40 -54.87 18.04
C SER A 12 -20.82 -54.24 16.78
N LEU A 13 -21.65 -53.58 16.01
CA LEU A 13 -21.27 -52.76 14.87
C LEU A 13 -20.69 -51.45 15.37
N VAL A 14 -19.36 -51.34 15.38
CA VAL A 14 -18.67 -50.06 15.64
C VAL A 14 -18.73 -49.25 14.36
N MET A 15 -19.67 -48.31 14.29
CA MET A 15 -19.80 -47.36 13.22
C MET A 15 -18.73 -46.26 13.44
N GLY A 16 -17.55 -46.40 12.79
CA GLY A 16 -16.51 -45.42 12.77
C GLY A 16 -16.98 -44.14 12.06
N LEU A 17 -17.21 -43.06 12.80
CA LEU A 17 -17.36 -41.73 12.24
C LEU A 17 -16.02 -41.33 11.61
N LEU A 18 -15.93 -41.45 10.28
CA LEU A 18 -14.92 -40.76 9.50
C LEU A 18 -15.22 -39.25 9.54
N VAL A 19 -14.64 -38.56 10.48
CA VAL A 19 -14.57 -37.08 10.44
C VAL A 19 -13.65 -36.75 9.27
N SER A 20 -14.25 -36.46 8.11
CA SER A 20 -13.53 -35.79 7.02
C SER A 20 -13.05 -34.44 7.54
N VAL A 21 -11.76 -34.33 7.85
CA VAL A 21 -11.09 -33.06 7.99
C VAL A 21 -11.11 -32.42 6.60
N ALA A 22 -12.16 -31.65 6.32
CA ALA A 22 -12.16 -30.75 5.18
C ALA A 22 -10.95 -29.84 5.35
N ALA A 23 -9.90 -30.04 4.52
CA ALA A 23 -8.83 -29.08 4.37
C ALA A 23 -9.51 -27.73 4.11
N ALA A 24 -9.27 -26.74 4.96
CA ALA A 24 -9.73 -25.39 4.75
C ALA A 24 -9.20 -24.93 3.38
N SER A 25 -10.06 -25.03 2.36
CA SER A 25 -9.79 -24.49 1.03
C SER A 25 -9.52 -23.01 1.23
N GLY A 26 -8.30 -22.57 0.99
CA GLY A 26 -7.88 -21.17 1.17
C GLY A 26 -8.90 -20.27 0.47
N VAL A 27 -9.29 -19.21 1.16
CA VAL A 27 -10.21 -18.20 0.62
C VAL A 27 -9.64 -17.71 -0.70
N GLY A 28 -10.36 -17.84 -1.80
CA GLY A 28 -9.90 -17.38 -3.11
C GLY A 28 -9.72 -15.84 -3.15
N LEU A 29 -8.97 -15.35 -4.12
CA LEU A 29 -8.70 -13.91 -4.28
C LEU A 29 -10.00 -13.09 -4.31
N GLN A 30 -11.03 -13.57 -5.00
CA GLN A 30 -12.32 -12.87 -5.09
C GLN A 30 -13.00 -12.72 -3.72
N ALA A 31 -13.01 -13.77 -2.92
CA ALA A 31 -13.60 -13.74 -1.58
C ALA A 31 -12.76 -12.87 -0.61
N GLN A 32 -11.43 -12.89 -0.74
CA GLN A 32 -10.53 -11.99 -0.03
C GLN A 32 -10.85 -10.52 -0.35
N ASN A 33 -11.01 -10.20 -1.63
CA ASN A 33 -11.33 -8.85 -2.08
C ASN A 33 -12.73 -8.42 -1.64
N GLU A 34 -13.73 -9.29 -1.67
CA GLU A 34 -15.08 -8.94 -1.21
C GLU A 34 -15.12 -8.64 0.29
N ALA A 35 -14.41 -9.40 1.12
CA ALA A 35 -14.27 -9.09 2.54
C ALA A 35 -13.59 -7.72 2.76
N LEU A 36 -12.57 -7.39 1.97
CA LEU A 36 -11.91 -6.09 1.98
C LEU A 36 -12.88 -4.96 1.61
N PHE A 37 -13.72 -5.14 0.57
CA PHE A 37 -14.68 -4.14 0.13
C PHE A 37 -15.75 -3.86 1.18
N GLN A 38 -16.23 -4.89 1.88
CA GLN A 38 -17.15 -4.74 3.02
C GLN A 38 -16.51 -3.94 4.15
N GLN A 39 -15.25 -4.22 4.47
CA GLN A 39 -14.50 -3.47 5.48
C GLN A 39 -14.32 -2.00 5.08
N MET A 40 -13.98 -1.73 3.81
CA MET A 40 -13.84 -0.35 3.29
C MET A 40 -15.16 0.41 3.37
N ALA A 41 -16.25 -0.19 2.92
CA ALA A 41 -17.58 0.43 2.95
C ALA A 41 -18.00 0.77 4.39
N SER A 42 -17.80 -0.14 5.34
CA SER A 42 -18.14 0.08 6.76
C SER A 42 -17.25 1.12 7.45
N THR A 43 -15.97 1.19 7.07
CA THR A 43 -15.00 2.11 7.69
C THR A 43 -15.19 3.55 7.22
N PHE A 44 -15.42 3.75 5.93
CA PHE A 44 -15.41 5.07 5.30
C PHE A 44 -16.79 5.54 4.86
N GLY A 45 -17.81 4.69 4.85
CA GLY A 45 -19.14 5.03 4.35
C GLY A 45 -19.20 5.25 2.84
N TYR A 46 -18.34 4.56 2.07
CA TYR A 46 -18.35 4.66 0.61
C TYR A 46 -19.69 4.24 0.01
N THR A 47 -20.14 4.94 -1.04
CA THR A 47 -21.42 4.67 -1.68
C THR A 47 -21.38 3.33 -2.47
N PRO A 48 -22.55 2.72 -2.73
CA PRO A 48 -22.63 1.54 -3.58
C PRO A 48 -21.98 1.74 -4.96
N GLU A 49 -22.10 2.93 -5.54
CA GLU A 49 -21.53 3.29 -6.85
C GLU A 49 -20.00 3.34 -6.79
N GLN A 50 -19.42 3.92 -5.72
CA GLN A 50 -17.97 3.92 -5.50
C GLN A 50 -17.45 2.48 -5.36
N MET A 51 -18.11 1.67 -4.55
CA MET A 51 -17.74 0.26 -4.34
C MET A 51 -17.91 -0.58 -5.60
N ALA A 52 -18.92 -0.31 -6.43
CA ALA A 52 -19.10 -0.99 -7.72
C ALA A 52 -17.94 -0.69 -8.69
N ARG A 53 -17.49 0.57 -8.77
CA ARG A 53 -16.33 0.96 -9.57
C ARG A 53 -15.05 0.25 -9.12
N ILE A 54 -14.81 0.21 -7.80
CA ILE A 54 -13.65 -0.48 -7.24
C ILE A 54 -13.69 -1.98 -7.58
N ARG A 55 -14.83 -2.65 -7.39
CA ARG A 55 -15.00 -4.05 -7.77
C ARG A 55 -14.66 -4.30 -9.24
N ALA A 56 -15.14 -3.44 -10.13
CA ALA A 56 -14.86 -3.56 -11.56
C ALA A 56 -13.35 -3.44 -11.87
N ILE A 57 -12.62 -2.52 -11.22
CA ILE A 57 -11.17 -2.35 -11.40
C ILE A 57 -10.44 -3.61 -10.91
N PHE A 58 -10.78 -4.12 -9.71
CA PHE A 58 -10.17 -5.33 -9.16
C PHE A 58 -10.46 -6.58 -10.02
N GLN A 59 -11.66 -6.70 -10.53
CA GLN A 59 -12.05 -7.77 -11.46
C GLN A 59 -11.24 -7.72 -12.77
N ALA A 60 -11.12 -6.54 -13.36
CA ALA A 60 -10.34 -6.34 -14.59
C ALA A 60 -8.84 -6.62 -14.40
N SER A 61 -8.31 -6.33 -13.23
CA SER A 61 -6.91 -6.63 -12.86
C SER A 61 -6.63 -8.13 -12.77
N GLY A 62 -7.53 -8.90 -12.20
CA GLY A 62 -7.41 -10.34 -11.96
C GLY A 62 -6.34 -10.77 -10.95
N ARG A 63 -5.51 -9.84 -10.45
CA ARG A 63 -4.42 -10.10 -9.49
C ARG A 63 -4.36 -9.10 -8.34
N MET A 64 -4.95 -7.92 -8.50
CA MET A 64 -4.97 -6.89 -7.46
C MET A 64 -5.71 -7.38 -6.22
N GLY A 65 -5.09 -7.25 -5.06
CA GLY A 65 -5.62 -7.70 -3.77
C GLY A 65 -4.53 -7.72 -2.70
N GLN A 66 -4.81 -8.36 -1.59
CA GLN A 66 -3.84 -8.48 -0.49
C GLN A 66 -2.81 -9.61 -0.72
N GLY A 67 -2.54 -9.97 -1.97
CA GLY A 67 -1.63 -11.02 -2.41
C GLY A 67 -2.34 -12.33 -2.76
N ASN A 68 -1.61 -13.23 -3.40
CA ASN A 68 -2.11 -14.56 -3.76
C ASN A 68 -2.43 -15.38 -2.49
N PRO A 69 -3.70 -15.66 -2.19
CA PRO A 69 -4.08 -16.32 -0.94
C PRO A 69 -3.56 -17.75 -0.81
N ALA A 70 -3.24 -18.42 -1.92
CA ALA A 70 -2.74 -19.80 -1.91
C ALA A 70 -1.31 -19.89 -1.33
N ILE A 71 -0.49 -18.86 -1.50
CA ILE A 71 0.95 -18.91 -1.19
C ILE A 71 1.43 -17.79 -0.27
N THR A 72 0.63 -16.74 -0.04
CA THR A 72 1.02 -15.65 0.87
C THR A 72 1.15 -16.17 2.31
N ARG A 73 2.26 -15.84 2.96
CA ARG A 73 2.56 -16.22 4.35
C ARG A 73 2.73 -14.96 5.19
N ARG A 74 1.73 -14.64 5.97
CA ARG A 74 1.69 -13.42 6.78
C ARG A 74 2.59 -13.56 8.01
N PRO A 75 3.55 -12.63 8.21
CA PRO A 75 4.42 -12.67 9.40
C PRO A 75 3.70 -12.26 10.69
N LEU A 76 2.60 -11.53 10.57
CA LEU A 76 1.76 -11.04 11.66
C LEU A 76 0.30 -11.07 11.22
N SER A 77 -0.64 -11.52 12.08
CA SER A 77 -2.06 -11.49 11.75
C SER A 77 -2.70 -10.12 12.07
N THR A 78 -3.87 -9.89 11.50
CA THR A 78 -4.70 -8.70 11.80
C THR A 78 -5.06 -8.62 13.29
N GLU A 79 -5.38 -9.74 13.92
CA GLU A 79 -5.72 -9.84 15.34
C GLU A 79 -4.51 -9.53 16.21
N GLN A 80 -3.33 -10.06 15.86
CA GLN A 80 -2.07 -9.76 16.56
C GLN A 80 -1.70 -8.28 16.46
N CYS A 81 -1.93 -7.65 15.28
CA CYS A 81 -1.75 -6.22 15.11
C CYS A 81 -2.67 -5.44 16.06
N ARG A 82 -3.97 -5.73 16.08
CA ARG A 82 -4.94 -5.05 16.95
C ARG A 82 -4.60 -5.20 18.43
N ALA A 83 -4.31 -6.42 18.86
CA ALA A 83 -3.93 -6.71 20.24
C ALA A 83 -2.63 -6.00 20.66
N ARG A 84 -1.69 -5.83 19.73
CA ARG A 84 -0.48 -5.04 19.96
C ARG A 84 -0.79 -3.57 20.16
N LEU A 85 -1.56 -2.95 19.26
CA LEU A 85 -1.92 -1.53 19.36
C LEU A 85 -2.69 -1.24 20.63
N GLU A 86 -3.64 -2.11 21.00
CA GLU A 86 -4.41 -1.99 22.23
C GLU A 86 -3.50 -2.03 23.48
N ARG A 87 -2.60 -3.00 23.55
CA ARG A 87 -1.64 -3.14 24.66
C ARG A 87 -0.69 -1.95 24.76
N GLU A 88 -0.31 -1.37 23.64
CA GLU A 88 0.59 -0.21 23.57
C GLU A 88 -0.17 1.12 23.67
N GLY A 89 -1.50 1.11 23.80
CA GLY A 89 -2.34 2.32 23.88
C GLY A 89 -2.30 3.19 22.63
N VAL A 90 -2.02 2.59 21.45
CA VAL A 90 -1.89 3.30 20.19
C VAL A 90 -3.25 3.44 19.50
N SER A 91 -3.62 4.69 19.20
CA SER A 91 -4.79 5.01 18.36
C SER A 91 -4.37 5.84 17.17
N TYR A 92 -4.86 5.46 15.99
CA TYR A 92 -4.65 6.20 14.75
C TYR A 92 -5.78 7.19 14.42
N ASN A 93 -6.83 7.21 15.25
CA ASN A 93 -7.90 8.17 15.09
C ASN A 93 -7.40 9.57 15.43
N ASN A 94 -7.56 10.51 14.51
CA ASN A 94 -7.22 11.91 14.70
C ASN A 94 -8.38 12.80 14.21
N PRO A 95 -9.29 13.20 15.11
CA PRO A 95 -10.45 14.03 14.75
C PRO A 95 -10.09 15.37 14.11
N ARG A 96 -8.94 15.97 14.48
CA ARG A 96 -8.43 17.20 13.85
C ARG A 96 -8.10 16.96 12.38
N PHE A 97 -7.37 15.90 12.10
CA PHE A 97 -7.00 15.53 10.73
C PHE A 97 -8.25 15.12 9.91
N GLU A 98 -9.16 14.37 10.50
CA GLU A 98 -10.41 13.98 9.86
C GLU A 98 -11.24 15.22 9.46
N LYS A 99 -11.29 16.24 10.32
CA LYS A 99 -11.96 17.51 10.02
C LYS A 99 -11.28 18.25 8.86
N ILE A 100 -9.96 18.30 8.81
CA ILE A 100 -9.17 18.96 7.75
C ILE A 100 -9.33 18.23 6.42
N CYS A 101 -9.16 16.91 6.43
CA CYS A 101 -9.09 16.07 5.23
C CYS A 101 -10.46 15.58 4.75
N GLY A 102 -11.49 15.65 5.61
CA GLY A 102 -12.84 15.16 5.32
C GLY A 102 -12.90 13.65 5.12
N SER A 103 -11.99 12.90 5.75
CA SER A 103 -11.98 11.43 5.74
C SER A 103 -11.10 10.91 6.89
N LYS A 104 -11.47 9.75 7.44
CA LYS A 104 -10.65 9.03 8.42
C LYS A 104 -9.30 8.63 7.83
N PHE A 105 -8.31 8.53 8.71
CA PHE A 105 -6.97 8.02 8.38
C PHE A 105 -6.29 8.76 7.23
N MET A 106 -6.51 10.06 7.11
CA MET A 106 -5.73 10.93 6.23
C MET A 106 -4.94 11.93 7.07
N ALA A 107 -3.76 12.32 6.60
CA ALA A 107 -2.89 13.30 7.22
C ALA A 107 -2.78 14.54 6.32
N PRO A 108 -2.94 15.77 6.86
CA PRO A 108 -2.66 16.99 6.12
C PRO A 108 -1.16 17.12 5.86
N LEU A 109 -0.81 17.54 4.65
CA LEU A 109 0.57 17.82 4.26
C LEU A 109 0.82 19.32 4.26
N TYR A 110 1.81 19.75 5.02
CA TYR A 110 2.19 21.15 5.20
C TYR A 110 3.67 21.26 5.54
N ASP A 111 4.21 22.46 5.55
CA ASP A 111 5.53 22.75 6.08
C ASP A 111 5.42 23.16 7.56
N PRO A 112 5.78 22.31 8.53
CA PRO A 112 5.64 22.64 9.95
C PRO A 112 6.55 23.79 10.43
N ALA A 113 7.50 24.24 9.62
CA ALA A 113 8.32 25.40 9.95
C ALA A 113 7.58 26.74 9.72
N THR A 114 6.58 26.75 8.82
CA THR A 114 5.90 27.98 8.38
C THR A 114 4.37 27.89 8.40
N GLU A 115 3.80 26.69 8.53
CA GLU A 115 2.38 26.42 8.37
C GLU A 115 1.81 25.60 9.53
N GLN A 116 0.49 25.62 9.67
CA GLN A 116 -0.27 24.76 10.57
C GLN A 116 -0.99 23.66 9.74
N PRO A 117 -1.42 22.54 10.35
CA PRO A 117 -2.19 21.52 9.66
C PRO A 117 -3.41 22.05 8.92
N GLU A 118 -4.05 23.09 9.44
CA GLU A 118 -5.22 23.75 8.84
C GLU A 118 -4.89 24.48 7.54
N ASP A 119 -3.66 24.84 7.29
CA ASP A 119 -3.22 25.52 6.06
C ASP A 119 -3.02 24.53 4.89
N ALA A 120 -3.01 23.23 5.19
CA ALA A 120 -2.76 22.21 4.20
C ALA A 120 -3.74 22.27 3.01
N THR A 121 -3.19 22.29 1.82
CA THR A 121 -3.94 22.23 0.55
C THR A 121 -4.15 20.82 0.05
N VAL A 122 -3.46 19.84 0.66
CA VAL A 122 -3.52 18.42 0.32
C VAL A 122 -3.46 17.55 1.57
N CYS A 123 -4.19 16.45 1.54
CA CYS A 123 -4.08 15.34 2.49
C CYS A 123 -3.61 14.08 1.78
N ILE A 124 -2.90 13.21 2.50
CA ILE A 124 -2.48 11.89 2.04
C ILE A 124 -3.05 10.81 2.97
N ASP A 125 -3.32 9.62 2.44
CA ASP A 125 -3.66 8.46 3.24
C ASP A 125 -2.54 8.15 4.25
N GLN A 126 -2.90 7.92 5.51
CA GLN A 126 -1.90 7.63 6.56
C GLN A 126 -1.21 6.29 6.35
N PHE A 127 -1.90 5.34 5.71
CA PHE A 127 -1.41 3.99 5.41
C PHE A 127 -1.50 3.71 3.92
N GLU A 128 -0.84 2.63 3.49
CA GLU A 128 -1.05 2.06 2.16
C GLU A 128 -2.53 1.71 1.97
N PHE A 129 -3.01 1.76 0.73
CA PHE A 129 -4.38 1.34 0.41
C PHE A 129 -4.65 -0.10 0.89
N PRO A 130 -5.74 -0.38 1.59
CA PRO A 130 -7.02 0.35 1.69
C PRO A 130 -7.07 1.47 2.76
N ASN A 131 -5.96 1.85 3.34
CA ASN A 131 -5.87 2.91 4.35
C ASN A 131 -6.64 2.59 5.65
N ILE A 132 -6.62 1.35 6.08
CA ILE A 132 -7.30 0.87 7.30
C ILE A 132 -6.24 0.25 8.21
N PRO A 133 -6.08 0.75 9.45
CA PRO A 133 -5.14 0.15 10.41
C PRO A 133 -5.39 -1.34 10.63
N CYS A 134 -4.32 -2.10 10.80
CA CYS A 134 -4.34 -3.54 10.95
C CYS A 134 -5.02 -4.30 9.80
N THR A 135 -5.02 -3.72 8.61
CA THR A 135 -5.45 -4.39 7.38
C THR A 135 -4.25 -4.50 6.43
N TYR A 136 -4.08 -5.63 5.77
CA TYR A 136 -2.96 -5.80 4.84
C TYR A 136 -3.09 -4.87 3.64
N PRO A 137 -1.99 -4.29 3.14
CA PRO A 137 -2.03 -3.45 1.96
C PRO A 137 -2.44 -4.24 0.73
N VAL A 138 -3.10 -3.55 -0.20
CA VAL A 138 -3.36 -4.06 -1.54
C VAL A 138 -2.11 -3.89 -2.37
N VAL A 139 -1.71 -4.97 -3.03
CA VAL A 139 -0.53 -5.08 -3.89
C VAL A 139 -0.90 -5.73 -5.21
N TRP A 140 0.06 -6.07 -6.07
CA TRP A 140 -0.18 -6.49 -7.44
C TRP A 140 -0.91 -5.43 -8.27
N THR A 141 -0.74 -4.18 -7.91
CA THR A 141 -1.43 -3.04 -8.50
C THR A 141 -0.57 -2.41 -9.59
N ARG A 142 -1.16 -2.11 -10.74
CA ARG A 142 -0.56 -1.23 -11.75
C ARG A 142 -0.79 0.24 -11.39
N ALA A 143 0.06 1.13 -11.86
CA ALA A 143 -0.09 2.56 -11.61
C ALA A 143 -1.44 3.11 -12.10
N ARG A 144 -1.91 2.65 -13.28
CA ARG A 144 -3.24 3.01 -13.79
C ARG A 144 -4.36 2.56 -12.84
N GLU A 145 -4.30 1.34 -12.37
CA GLU A 145 -5.29 0.79 -11.44
C GLU A 145 -5.32 1.58 -10.12
N ALA A 146 -4.13 1.96 -9.61
CA ALA A 146 -4.02 2.83 -8.44
C ALA A 146 -4.69 4.20 -8.68
N ALA A 147 -4.43 4.83 -9.83
CA ALA A 147 -5.05 6.11 -10.19
C ALA A 147 -6.57 5.99 -10.31
N GLU A 148 -7.07 4.95 -10.97
CA GLU A 148 -8.51 4.67 -11.15
C GLU A 148 -9.21 4.39 -9.80
N VAL A 149 -8.59 3.62 -8.89
CA VAL A 149 -9.13 3.36 -7.54
C VAL A 149 -9.19 4.64 -6.73
N CYS A 150 -8.10 5.43 -6.69
CA CYS A 150 -8.11 6.70 -5.97
C CYS A 150 -9.21 7.64 -6.50
N ALA A 151 -9.38 7.72 -7.83
CA ALA A 151 -10.43 8.53 -8.45
C ALA A 151 -11.85 8.03 -8.12
N ALA A 152 -12.07 6.71 -8.08
CA ALA A 152 -13.34 6.11 -7.67
C ALA A 152 -13.74 6.49 -6.23
N LEU A 153 -12.75 6.75 -5.36
CA LEU A 153 -12.94 7.17 -3.98
C LEU A 153 -13.06 8.69 -3.79
N GLY A 154 -13.07 9.49 -4.86
CA GLY A 154 -13.03 10.95 -4.78
C GLY A 154 -11.68 11.49 -4.29
N LYS A 155 -10.62 10.72 -4.49
CA LYS A 155 -9.22 11.04 -4.24
C LYS A 155 -8.46 11.07 -5.56
N ARG A 156 -7.14 11.16 -5.51
CA ARG A 156 -6.27 11.08 -6.69
C ARG A 156 -4.96 10.36 -6.35
N MET A 157 -4.24 9.93 -7.36
CA MET A 157 -2.85 9.51 -7.16
C MET A 157 -2.03 10.68 -6.61
N CYS A 158 -1.13 10.42 -5.67
CA CYS A 158 -0.20 11.43 -5.18
C CYS A 158 0.88 11.74 -6.23
N ASP A 159 1.29 12.99 -6.31
CA ASP A 159 2.55 13.33 -6.98
C ASP A 159 3.74 12.92 -6.11
N ALA A 160 4.87 12.60 -6.73
CA ALA A 160 6.06 12.12 -6.02
C ALA A 160 6.51 13.05 -4.88
N HIS A 161 6.46 14.38 -5.07
CA HIS A 161 6.84 15.35 -4.04
C HIS A 161 5.92 15.34 -2.81
N GLU A 162 4.63 15.02 -2.99
CA GLU A 162 3.67 14.91 -1.88
C GLU A 162 4.00 13.70 -1.00
N TRP A 163 4.29 12.55 -1.62
CA TRP A 163 4.74 11.37 -0.89
C TRP A 163 6.10 11.62 -0.20
N GLU A 164 7.02 12.26 -0.90
CA GLU A 164 8.34 12.65 -0.37
C GLU A 164 8.22 13.55 0.84
N GLY A 165 7.33 14.55 0.78
CA GLY A 165 7.02 15.44 1.91
C GLY A 165 6.35 14.70 3.06
N ALA A 166 5.39 13.82 2.77
CA ALA A 166 4.73 12.98 3.76
C ALA A 166 5.73 12.11 4.53
N CYS A 167 6.67 11.48 3.81
CA CYS A 167 7.73 10.67 4.40
C CYS A 167 8.73 11.51 5.21
N ALA A 168 9.22 12.60 4.64
CA ALA A 168 10.24 13.46 5.28
C ALA A 168 9.69 14.33 6.44
N GLY A 169 8.36 14.36 6.61
CA GLY A 169 7.74 15.17 7.67
C GLY A 169 7.62 16.65 7.35
N GLN A 170 7.78 17.04 6.08
CA GLN A 170 7.71 18.43 5.61
C GLN A 170 7.36 18.46 4.13
N LEU A 171 6.23 19.07 3.77
CA LEU A 171 5.89 19.35 2.38
C LEU A 171 6.70 20.56 1.90
N THR A 172 7.51 20.35 0.87
CA THR A 172 8.26 21.43 0.21
C THR A 172 7.71 21.67 -1.19
N PRO A 173 7.92 22.85 -1.78
CA PRO A 173 7.56 23.09 -3.17
C PRO A 173 8.12 22.01 -4.10
N PRO A 174 7.36 21.61 -5.14
CA PRO A 174 7.81 20.57 -6.08
C PRO A 174 9.04 21.03 -6.85
N ASP A 175 10.04 20.16 -6.96
CA ASP A 175 11.32 20.42 -7.61
C ASP A 175 11.53 19.65 -8.91
N TYR A 176 10.46 19.47 -9.69
CA TYR A 176 10.49 18.63 -10.91
C TYR A 176 11.40 19.15 -12.02
N ALA A 177 11.93 20.37 -11.92
CA ALA A 177 12.86 20.97 -12.89
C ALA A 177 12.33 20.85 -14.34
N PHE A 178 11.05 21.19 -14.53
CA PHE A 178 10.45 21.25 -15.85
C PHE A 178 11.26 22.13 -16.79
N ARG A 179 11.41 21.71 -18.03
CA ARG A 179 11.99 22.53 -19.10
C ARG A 179 10.90 23.14 -19.97
N SER A 180 11.27 24.14 -20.74
CA SER A 180 10.40 24.74 -21.75
C SER A 180 9.89 23.68 -22.72
N GLU A 181 8.64 23.80 -23.16
CA GLU A 181 8.03 22.90 -24.12
C GLU A 181 8.91 22.73 -25.36
N GLY A 182 9.05 21.48 -25.81
CA GLY A 182 9.82 21.13 -27.01
C GLY A 182 11.32 20.86 -26.80
N ALA A 183 11.90 21.18 -25.63
CA ALA A 183 13.33 20.95 -25.40
C ALA A 183 13.69 19.50 -25.07
N GLU A 184 12.78 18.77 -24.39
CA GLU A 184 12.97 17.38 -24.00
C GLU A 184 11.63 16.80 -23.53
N THR A 185 11.29 15.63 -23.97
CA THR A 185 10.03 14.96 -23.63
C THR A 185 10.24 13.49 -23.25
N GLY A 186 9.21 12.88 -22.63
CA GLY A 186 9.17 11.46 -22.39
C GLY A 186 10.27 10.95 -21.47
N GLU A 187 10.88 9.82 -21.83
CA GLU A 187 11.80 9.08 -20.97
C GLU A 187 13.05 9.85 -20.60
N SER A 188 13.63 10.63 -21.51
CA SER A 188 14.82 11.44 -21.22
C SER A 188 14.55 12.54 -20.20
N ALA A 189 13.37 13.16 -20.25
CA ALA A 189 12.97 14.18 -19.27
C ALA A 189 12.88 13.58 -17.83
N PHE A 190 12.19 12.48 -17.65
CA PHE A 190 12.05 11.91 -16.32
C PHE A 190 13.36 11.31 -15.77
N ARG A 191 14.22 10.72 -16.64
CA ARG A 191 15.57 10.28 -16.22
C ARG A 191 16.40 11.43 -15.69
N ARG A 192 16.46 12.54 -16.43
CA ARG A 192 17.18 13.74 -16.02
C ARG A 192 16.66 14.29 -14.70
N MET A 193 15.35 14.40 -14.57
CA MET A 193 14.70 14.89 -13.35
C MET A 193 15.06 14.04 -12.14
N ARG A 194 15.04 12.71 -12.26
CA ARG A 194 15.42 11.76 -11.19
C ARG A 194 16.88 11.94 -10.78
N VAL A 195 17.78 12.00 -11.77
CA VAL A 195 19.23 12.19 -11.49
C VAL A 195 19.49 13.49 -10.77
N GLN A 196 18.93 14.61 -11.24
CA GLN A 196 19.09 15.91 -10.62
C GLN A 196 18.50 15.97 -9.21
N HIS A 197 17.30 15.41 -9.03
CA HIS A 197 16.63 15.34 -7.73
C HIS A 197 17.44 14.50 -6.73
N ASN A 198 17.85 13.29 -7.10
CA ASN A 198 18.60 12.40 -6.24
C ASN A 198 19.97 13.02 -5.86
N ALA A 199 20.65 13.67 -6.81
CA ALA A 199 21.91 14.37 -6.52
C ALA A 199 21.70 15.51 -5.51
N ARG A 200 20.63 16.30 -5.65
CA ARG A 200 20.29 17.41 -4.73
C ARG A 200 20.07 16.93 -3.30
N HIS A 201 19.38 15.80 -3.13
CA HIS A 201 18.93 15.31 -1.82
C HIS A 201 19.85 14.24 -1.20
N SER A 202 20.86 13.75 -1.91
CA SER A 202 21.75 12.69 -1.44
C SER A 202 22.57 13.05 -0.20
N GLY A 203 22.84 14.33 0.01
CA GLY A 203 23.57 14.84 1.19
C GLY A 203 22.72 14.99 2.46
N SER A 204 21.37 14.86 2.35
CA SER A 204 20.41 15.02 3.46
C SER A 204 19.38 13.90 3.48
N LYS A 205 19.86 12.65 3.42
CA LYS A 205 18.99 11.48 3.47
C LYS A 205 18.21 11.45 4.76
N THR A 206 16.90 11.15 4.68
CA THR A 206 16.04 10.97 5.82
C THR A 206 15.03 9.83 5.55
N TRP A 207 14.61 9.17 6.60
CA TRP A 207 13.51 8.20 6.66
C TRP A 207 12.38 8.79 7.49
N SER A 208 11.21 8.20 7.45
CA SER A 208 10.04 8.73 8.17
C SER A 208 10.28 8.88 9.70
N TYR A 209 11.19 8.10 10.23
CA TYR A 209 11.54 8.04 11.65
C TYR A 209 12.87 8.72 12.01
N GLY A 210 13.57 9.34 11.06
CA GLY A 210 14.81 10.05 11.36
C GLY A 210 15.87 10.05 10.25
N PRO A 211 17.08 10.52 10.55
CA PRO A 211 18.13 10.79 9.55
C PRO A 211 18.93 9.55 9.12
N ALA A 212 18.72 8.41 9.76
CA ALA A 212 19.46 7.18 9.48
C ALA A 212 18.53 5.97 9.41
N TYR A 213 18.84 5.04 8.51
CA TYR A 213 18.13 3.76 8.43
C TYR A 213 18.26 2.95 9.72
N GLN A 214 17.13 2.46 10.23
CA GLN A 214 17.05 1.61 11.42
C GLN A 214 16.23 0.37 11.12
N SER A 215 16.88 -0.80 11.11
CA SER A 215 16.22 -2.10 10.93
C SER A 215 15.20 -2.34 12.05
N GLY A 216 14.04 -2.92 11.69
CA GLY A 216 12.99 -3.29 12.64
C GLY A 216 12.08 -2.14 13.10
N VAL A 217 12.34 -0.88 12.76
CA VAL A 217 11.43 0.24 13.02
C VAL A 217 10.20 0.15 12.13
N CYS A 218 10.38 -0.29 10.90
CA CYS A 218 9.32 -0.48 9.90
C CYS A 218 9.14 -1.95 9.52
N GLY A 219 8.12 -2.25 8.75
CA GLY A 219 7.78 -3.59 8.26
C GLY A 219 8.74 -4.13 7.19
N THR A 220 10.02 -4.31 7.52
CA THR A 220 11.11 -4.68 6.60
C THR A 220 11.68 -6.09 6.80
N GLY A 221 11.29 -6.76 7.90
CA GLY A 221 11.92 -8.00 8.37
C GLY A 221 11.28 -9.31 7.88
N SER A 222 10.30 -9.29 6.98
CA SER A 222 9.64 -10.48 6.45
C SER A 222 10.55 -11.27 5.47
N SER A 223 9.98 -12.23 4.75
CA SER A 223 10.74 -13.09 3.83
C SER A 223 9.98 -13.31 2.53
N LYS A 224 10.70 -13.52 1.44
CA LYS A 224 10.13 -14.04 0.21
C LYS A 224 9.79 -15.52 0.37
N ASN A 225 8.84 -16.00 -0.42
CA ASN A 225 8.60 -17.43 -0.60
C ASN A 225 9.82 -18.09 -1.25
N ALA A 226 10.06 -19.36 -0.91
CA ALA A 226 11.02 -20.18 -1.64
C ALA A 226 10.58 -20.25 -3.13
N GLY A 227 11.52 -20.06 -4.03
CA GLY A 227 11.23 -20.04 -5.47
C GLY A 227 10.64 -18.72 -6.02
N CYS A 228 10.44 -17.68 -5.19
CA CYS A 228 10.05 -16.37 -5.68
C CYS A 228 11.23 -15.68 -6.40
N ASN A 229 11.26 -15.86 -7.72
CA ASN A 229 12.20 -15.23 -8.63
C ASN A 229 11.42 -14.44 -9.68
N GLY A 230 11.79 -13.19 -9.93
CA GLY A 230 11.21 -12.36 -10.99
C GLY A 230 9.76 -11.89 -10.78
N GLY A 231 9.13 -12.15 -9.64
CA GLY A 231 7.81 -11.59 -9.33
C GLY A 231 6.61 -12.34 -9.92
N ALA A 232 6.71 -13.65 -10.15
CA ALA A 232 5.58 -14.44 -10.68
C ALA A 232 4.47 -14.63 -9.62
N TRP A 233 3.21 -14.50 -10.05
CA TRP A 233 2.02 -14.64 -9.20
C TRP A 233 1.97 -15.95 -8.43
N ASP A 234 2.28 -17.06 -9.08
CA ASP A 234 2.18 -18.41 -8.49
C ASP A 234 3.35 -18.77 -7.57
N HIS A 235 4.39 -17.94 -7.53
CA HIS A 235 5.61 -18.20 -6.76
C HIS A 235 5.90 -17.15 -5.69
N CYS A 236 5.35 -15.94 -5.81
CA CYS A 236 5.67 -14.81 -4.95
C CYS A 236 4.47 -14.42 -4.07
N GLY A 237 4.41 -14.94 -2.85
CA GLY A 237 3.46 -14.47 -1.85
C GLY A 237 3.76 -13.02 -1.43
N SER A 238 2.71 -12.26 -1.18
CA SER A 238 2.78 -10.89 -0.65
C SER A 238 2.83 -10.94 0.88
N ASN A 239 4.00 -11.30 1.42
CA ASN A 239 4.18 -11.54 2.85
C ASN A 239 4.32 -10.22 3.64
N THR A 240 3.43 -9.28 3.37
CA THR A 240 3.32 -7.97 4.03
C THR A 240 2.80 -8.11 5.46
N PHE A 241 3.01 -7.07 6.25
CA PHE A 241 2.41 -6.89 7.56
C PHE A 241 1.06 -6.16 7.43
N PRO A 242 0.14 -6.26 8.40
CA PRO A 242 -0.99 -5.34 8.48
C PRO A 242 -0.49 -3.91 8.65
N SER A 243 -1.04 -2.96 7.89
CA SER A 243 -0.63 -1.55 7.95
C SER A 243 -0.79 -0.98 9.36
N GLY A 244 0.16 -0.17 9.80
CA GLY A 244 0.19 0.35 11.18
C GLY A 244 0.71 -0.63 12.23
N SER A 245 1.20 -1.81 11.87
CA SER A 245 1.79 -2.76 12.83
C SER A 245 3.06 -2.23 13.51
N PHE A 246 3.66 -1.17 12.96
CA PHE A 246 4.89 -0.56 13.44
C PHE A 246 4.66 0.93 13.77
N PRO A 247 4.13 1.27 14.97
CA PRO A 247 3.79 2.65 15.31
C PRO A 247 4.97 3.63 15.26
N GLY A 248 6.19 3.14 15.41
CA GLY A 248 7.42 3.92 15.25
C GLY A 248 7.79 4.24 13.79
N CYS A 249 7.24 3.49 12.82
CA CYS A 249 7.41 3.74 11.40
C CYS A 249 6.49 4.87 10.93
N ARG A 250 6.77 6.09 11.37
CA ARG A 250 5.91 7.25 11.11
C ARG A 250 6.71 8.51 10.88
N SER A 251 6.19 9.39 10.04
CA SER A 251 6.68 10.76 9.91
C SER A 251 6.07 11.69 10.96
N SER A 252 6.67 12.86 11.14
CA SER A 252 6.14 13.92 12.01
C SER A 252 4.76 14.43 11.56
N LEU A 253 4.39 14.26 10.30
CA LEU A 253 3.06 14.58 9.76
C LEU A 253 2.02 13.47 10.04
N GLY A 254 2.41 12.36 10.69
CA GLY A 254 1.48 11.28 11.04
C GLY A 254 1.14 10.34 9.89
N VAL A 255 2.07 10.14 8.97
CA VAL A 255 1.98 9.16 7.87
C VAL A 255 2.83 7.95 8.23
N TYR A 256 2.29 6.75 8.05
CA TYR A 256 2.86 5.47 8.50
C TYR A 256 3.24 4.58 7.33
N ASP A 257 4.13 3.62 7.59
CA ASP A 257 4.55 2.55 6.68
C ASP A 257 5.10 3.03 5.32
N VAL A 258 5.54 4.29 5.25
CA VAL A 258 6.16 4.85 4.04
C VAL A 258 7.55 4.27 3.75
N ASN A 259 8.18 3.63 4.74
CA ASN A 259 9.38 2.81 4.56
C ASN A 259 9.02 1.37 4.95
N GLY A 260 9.27 0.41 4.06
CA GLY A 260 8.93 -0.99 4.28
C GLY A 260 7.52 -1.36 3.84
N ASN A 261 7.07 -2.51 4.24
CA ASN A 261 5.79 -3.14 4.01
C ASN A 261 5.42 -3.28 2.52
N ALA A 262 4.84 -2.28 1.87
CA ALA A 262 4.64 -2.26 0.43
C ALA A 262 5.31 -1.04 -0.22
N ALA A 263 6.04 -1.24 -1.32
CA ALA A 263 6.45 -0.13 -2.18
C ALA A 263 5.22 0.45 -2.89
N GLU A 264 5.26 1.73 -3.24
CA GLU A 264 4.07 2.46 -3.65
C GLU A 264 4.23 3.19 -4.97
N HIS A 265 3.21 3.09 -5.83
CA HIS A 265 3.11 3.88 -7.05
C HIS A 265 2.76 5.33 -6.77
N MET A 266 3.52 6.26 -7.37
CA MET A 266 3.24 7.69 -7.39
C MET A 266 3.31 8.24 -8.81
N ASN A 267 2.69 9.40 -9.02
CA ASN A 267 2.83 10.16 -10.27
C ASN A 267 4.14 10.97 -10.25
N LEU A 268 4.96 10.80 -11.27
CA LEU A 268 6.10 11.68 -11.55
C LEU A 268 5.77 12.53 -12.80
N PRO A 269 5.29 13.77 -12.63
CA PRO A 269 4.99 14.65 -13.75
C PRO A 269 6.27 15.06 -14.48
N THR A 270 6.24 15.09 -15.80
CA THR A 270 7.34 15.59 -16.64
C THR A 270 7.06 16.99 -17.20
N THR A 271 5.80 17.43 -17.09
CA THR A 271 5.34 18.78 -17.42
C THR A 271 4.44 19.33 -16.31
N PRO A 272 4.27 20.66 -16.21
CA PRO A 272 3.31 21.24 -15.25
C PRO A 272 1.88 20.74 -15.44
N GLY A 273 1.48 20.42 -16.67
CA GLY A 273 0.15 19.89 -17.03
C GLY A 273 -0.10 18.45 -16.58
N GLU A 274 0.90 17.74 -16.08
CA GLU A 274 0.78 16.37 -15.57
C GLU A 274 0.71 16.30 -14.03
N MET A 275 0.70 17.44 -13.34
CA MET A 275 0.66 17.50 -11.87
C MET A 275 -0.75 17.19 -11.35
N ALA A 276 -0.94 16.03 -10.74
CA ALA A 276 -2.18 15.64 -10.08
C ALA A 276 -2.53 16.58 -8.92
N SER A 277 -1.54 17.11 -8.22
CA SER A 277 -1.69 18.11 -7.14
C SER A 277 -2.31 19.44 -7.63
N ARG A 278 -2.26 19.70 -8.92
CA ARG A 278 -2.90 20.85 -9.57
C ARG A 278 -4.21 20.50 -10.30
N GLY A 279 -4.77 19.33 -10.01
CA GLY A 279 -6.04 18.89 -10.59
C GLY A 279 -5.93 18.22 -11.95
N SER A 280 -4.70 17.92 -12.44
CA SER A 280 -4.54 17.23 -13.70
C SER A 280 -5.00 15.77 -13.62
N THR A 281 -5.74 15.34 -14.64
CA THR A 281 -6.06 13.93 -14.91
C THR A 281 -5.10 13.31 -15.94
N SER A 282 -4.33 14.14 -16.64
CA SER A 282 -3.23 13.70 -17.51
C SER A 282 -2.00 13.49 -16.67
N LEU A 283 -1.71 12.23 -16.32
CA LEU A 283 -0.62 11.86 -15.42
C LEU A 283 0.68 11.59 -16.20
N GLY A 284 1.80 11.81 -15.54
CA GLY A 284 3.14 11.60 -16.05
C GLY A 284 3.58 10.13 -16.03
N TYR A 285 4.78 9.90 -15.52
CA TYR A 285 5.36 8.56 -15.38
C TYR A 285 5.10 8.00 -13.98
N THR A 286 5.07 6.68 -13.88
CA THR A 286 5.01 6.04 -12.57
C THR A 286 6.35 6.17 -11.85
N GLU A 287 6.29 6.52 -10.57
CA GLU A 287 7.43 6.50 -9.66
C GLU A 287 7.14 5.48 -8.57
N MET A 288 8.10 4.60 -8.29
CA MET A 288 8.03 3.70 -7.15
C MET A 288 8.69 4.37 -5.95
N LYS A 289 8.00 4.38 -4.82
CA LYS A 289 8.45 4.95 -3.56
C LYS A 289 8.53 3.92 -2.45
N GLY A 290 9.39 4.19 -1.49
CA GLY A 290 9.58 3.35 -0.31
C GLY A 290 10.36 2.06 -0.59
N SER A 291 10.43 1.23 0.41
CA SER A 291 10.95 -0.14 0.36
C SER A 291 9.80 -1.13 0.57
N TRP A 292 10.12 -2.41 0.76
CA TRP A 292 9.08 -3.42 0.95
C TRP A 292 9.43 -4.40 2.08
N PHE A 293 8.53 -5.30 2.39
CA PHE A 293 8.54 -6.18 3.56
C PHE A 293 9.80 -7.06 3.76
N VAL A 294 10.70 -7.19 2.77
CA VAL A 294 11.95 -7.97 2.89
C VAL A 294 13.21 -7.11 2.92
N TRP A 295 13.07 -5.80 3.05
CA TRP A 295 14.16 -4.84 2.86
C TRP A 295 15.38 -5.09 3.75
N ASP A 296 15.20 -5.55 4.97
CA ASP A 296 16.31 -5.90 5.86
C ASP A 296 17.22 -7.00 5.30
N LYS A 297 16.67 -7.86 4.44
CA LYS A 297 17.37 -9.00 3.84
C LYS A 297 17.79 -8.75 2.40
N ILE A 298 17.02 -7.97 1.64
CA ILE A 298 17.22 -7.77 0.20
C ILE A 298 17.01 -6.29 -0.12
N ARG A 299 18.10 -5.57 -0.29
CA ARG A 299 18.11 -4.15 -0.69
C ARG A 299 18.38 -4.05 -2.19
N ALA A 300 17.32 -3.82 -2.97
CA ALA A 300 17.45 -3.72 -4.42
C ALA A 300 17.75 -2.27 -4.88
N HIS A 301 17.50 -1.28 -4.02
CA HIS A 301 17.64 0.14 -4.33
C HIS A 301 17.73 0.96 -3.03
N GLU A 302 17.82 2.27 -3.11
CA GLU A 302 17.69 3.17 -1.96
C GLU A 302 16.21 3.34 -1.57
N ASP A 303 15.93 3.71 -0.29
CA ASP A 303 14.57 3.88 0.23
C ASP A 303 14.36 5.14 1.09
N TRP A 304 15.36 6.03 1.12
CA TRP A 304 15.19 7.30 1.84
C TRP A 304 14.10 8.18 1.18
N CYS A 305 13.42 9.00 1.97
CA CYS A 305 12.16 9.66 1.63
C CYS A 305 12.13 10.36 0.27
N ARG A 306 13.19 11.08 -0.10
CA ARG A 306 13.23 11.82 -1.35
C ARG A 306 13.93 11.08 -2.50
N TRP A 307 14.27 9.80 -2.33
CA TRP A 307 14.87 9.04 -3.41
C TRP A 307 13.84 8.72 -4.49
N ARG A 308 14.22 8.90 -5.76
CA ARG A 308 13.43 8.55 -6.93
C ARG A 308 14.01 7.34 -7.63
N ALA A 309 13.15 6.34 -7.85
CA ALA A 309 13.51 5.03 -8.35
C ALA A 309 14.13 5.06 -9.75
N PRO A 310 14.94 4.04 -10.12
CA PRO A 310 15.45 3.87 -11.46
C PRO A 310 14.33 3.73 -12.52
N TYR A 311 14.70 3.97 -13.76
CA TYR A 311 13.78 4.09 -14.89
C TYR A 311 12.99 2.82 -15.25
N TRP A 312 13.44 1.63 -14.88
CA TRP A 312 12.72 0.38 -15.21
C TRP A 312 11.34 0.25 -14.55
N HIS A 313 11.03 1.08 -13.57
CA HIS A 313 9.68 1.23 -13.04
C HIS A 313 8.89 2.35 -13.74
N GLY A 314 9.54 3.12 -14.62
CA GLY A 314 9.00 4.31 -15.26
C GLY A 314 8.27 3.98 -16.55
N SER A 315 7.02 3.56 -16.45
CA SER A 315 6.04 3.61 -17.55
C SER A 315 5.14 4.83 -17.34
N ARG A 316 4.37 5.23 -18.39
CA ARG A 316 3.28 6.20 -18.17
C ARG A 316 2.31 5.64 -17.13
N VAL A 317 1.83 6.48 -16.21
CA VAL A 317 0.87 6.05 -15.17
C VAL A 317 -0.34 5.36 -15.79
N MET A 318 -0.89 5.95 -16.86
CA MET A 318 -2.09 5.42 -17.53
C MET A 318 -1.81 4.30 -18.54
N SER A 319 -0.57 3.79 -18.62
CA SER A 319 -0.26 2.62 -19.45
C SER A 319 -0.94 1.37 -18.92
N ALA A 320 -1.50 0.56 -19.85
CA ALA A 320 -2.06 -0.74 -19.51
C ALA A 320 -0.99 -1.74 -19.04
N ASP A 321 0.27 -1.53 -19.46
CA ASP A 321 1.41 -2.41 -19.24
C ASP A 321 2.33 -1.94 -18.11
N SER A 322 1.87 -0.98 -17.26
CA SER A 322 2.64 -0.55 -16.11
C SER A 322 2.90 -1.73 -15.16
N HIS A 323 4.07 -1.71 -14.54
CA HIS A 323 4.55 -2.81 -13.70
C HIS A 323 3.62 -3.06 -12.51
N ALA A 324 3.32 -4.33 -12.22
CA ALA A 324 2.65 -4.79 -11.02
C ALA A 324 3.46 -5.93 -10.39
N ASN A 325 3.56 -5.96 -9.07
CA ASN A 325 4.36 -6.98 -8.38
C ASN A 325 3.78 -7.29 -6.99
N TYR A 326 4.22 -8.40 -6.41
CA TYR A 326 3.80 -8.92 -5.12
C TYR A 326 4.03 -7.95 -3.93
N HIS A 327 4.81 -6.92 -4.11
CA HIS A 327 5.15 -5.91 -3.08
C HIS A 327 4.75 -4.49 -3.47
N LEU A 328 4.10 -4.30 -4.62
CA LEU A 328 3.86 -2.98 -5.17
C LEU A 328 2.38 -2.60 -5.05
N GLY A 329 2.12 -1.66 -4.16
CA GLY A 329 0.83 -1.08 -3.84
C GLY A 329 0.78 0.43 -4.12
N PHE A 330 0.00 1.16 -3.32
CA PHE A 330 -0.17 2.61 -3.45
C PHE A 330 -0.85 3.20 -2.22
N ARG A 331 -0.87 4.52 -2.12
CA ARG A 331 -1.77 5.33 -1.27
C ARG A 331 -2.32 6.50 -2.07
N CYS A 332 -3.43 7.07 -1.62
CA CYS A 332 -4.09 8.17 -2.33
C CYS A 332 -3.86 9.52 -1.64
N CYS A 333 -3.91 10.58 -2.43
CA CYS A 333 -3.96 11.97 -1.99
C CYS A 333 -5.33 12.59 -2.28
N LYS A 334 -5.67 13.66 -1.55
CA LYS A 334 -6.91 14.41 -1.73
C LYS A 334 -6.63 15.90 -1.54
N SER A 335 -7.05 16.72 -2.49
CA SER A 335 -7.00 18.18 -2.33
C SER A 335 -8.07 18.65 -1.34
N THR A 336 -7.74 19.61 -0.47
CA THR A 336 -8.67 20.12 0.56
C THR A 336 -9.66 21.16 0.04
N GLY A 337 -9.51 21.59 -1.21
CA GLY A 337 -10.30 22.68 -1.80
C GLY A 337 -9.86 24.08 -1.39
N LYS A 338 -8.78 24.20 -0.65
CA LYS A 338 -8.12 25.46 -0.32
C LYS A 338 -7.04 25.71 -1.38
N LEU A 339 -7.33 26.54 -2.37
CA LEU A 339 -6.38 27.05 -3.36
C LEU A 339 -6.26 28.55 -3.20
#